data_70f0596b0db14c148cfd0897537af7e2
#
_entry.id   70f0596b0db14c148cfd0897537af7e2
#
_cell.length_a   1.000
_cell.length_b   1.000
_cell.length_c   1.000
_cell.angle_alpha   90.00
_cell.angle_beta   90.00
_cell.angle_gamma   90.00
#
_symmetry.space_group_name_H-M   'P 1'
#
loop_
_entity.id
_entity.type
_entity.pdbx_description
1 polymer ?
#
loop_
_entity_poly.entity_id
_entity_poly.type
_entity_poly.pdbx_seq_one_letter_code
_entity_poly.pdbx_strand_id
1 'polypeptide(L)'
;MQNNHYLKYLSLIFFTGAVILSLELIASKILTPFFGVSLYIWTAILSVTLIFLAIGYQLGGWVTSKIHSEYYEELFIFIPFISSFFILISTIIYPLLLPKLVGLNLLIGSFIGSFILLSIPLVLMSAMNPLLISIVKYKNDQSSDSKSGFVLFISTIGSVFGVIFTALFLVPNFSNFSGYILNALFLIVYTLMIYFFVGYKFFKKLKKLFLFFNLILFICLLISYNFKNIYLNYFTTSKDKNGNSYLIKYENFSYYGNLKVVGIQPSYNNIISFYKLYQNGTTQNTIDLNGKSLSTYTYILNALSQYSAKGDALILGFGGGIVPKELTKTNFNVDVVEINPATLRIAEKFFKYKKKDTNFFFEDARTFVKECKKKYDLIVVDL
;
A
#
# COMPACT_ATOMS: atom_id res chain seq x y z
N MET A 1 -34.22 -23.36 1.72
CA MET A 1 -32.87 -23.60 1.09
C MET A 1 -32.40 -22.48 0.15
N GLN A 2 -33.27 -21.84 -0.63
CA GLN A 2 -32.90 -20.74 -1.56
C GLN A 2 -32.28 -19.52 -0.87
N ASN A 3 -32.73 -19.10 0.31
CA ASN A 3 -32.19 -17.93 1.01
C ASN A 3 -30.72 -18.08 1.45
N ASN A 4 -30.27 -19.29 1.80
CA ASN A 4 -28.90 -19.53 2.23
C ASN A 4 -27.87 -19.39 1.10
N HIS A 5 -28.20 -19.70 -0.15
CA HIS A 5 -27.30 -19.53 -1.29
C HIS A 5 -27.18 -18.07 -1.68
N TYR A 6 -28.28 -17.32 -1.65
CA TYR A 6 -28.29 -15.90 -1.96
C TYR A 6 -27.40 -15.09 -1.00
N LEU A 7 -27.49 -15.37 0.30
CA LEU A 7 -26.65 -14.71 1.31
C LEU A 7 -25.15 -14.94 1.05
N LYS A 8 -24.77 -16.14 0.60
CA LYS A 8 -23.37 -16.47 0.26
C LYS A 8 -22.86 -15.71 -0.96
N TYR A 9 -23.70 -15.48 -1.97
CA TYR A 9 -23.33 -14.65 -3.12
C TYR A 9 -23.21 -13.18 -2.75
N LEU A 10 -24.10 -12.67 -1.90
CA LEU A 10 -24.01 -11.31 -1.38
C LEU A 10 -22.74 -11.11 -0.55
N SER A 11 -22.36 -12.09 0.27
CA SER A 11 -21.11 -11.99 1.02
C SER A 11 -19.88 -11.99 0.10
N LEU A 12 -19.89 -12.75 -1.00
CA LEU A 12 -18.82 -12.72 -1.98
C LEU A 12 -18.70 -11.36 -2.67
N ILE A 13 -19.83 -10.74 -3.04
CA ILE A 13 -19.86 -9.38 -3.60
C ILE A 13 -19.34 -8.35 -2.58
N PHE A 14 -19.72 -8.46 -1.33
CA PHE A 14 -19.20 -7.60 -0.26
C PHE A 14 -17.67 -7.67 -0.19
N PHE A 15 -17.11 -8.87 -0.15
CA PHE A 15 -15.67 -9.02 -0.02
C PHE A 15 -14.90 -8.71 -1.31
N THR A 16 -15.47 -8.97 -2.48
CA THR A 16 -14.82 -8.52 -3.74
C THR A 16 -14.84 -7.00 -3.86
N GLY A 17 -15.91 -6.34 -3.45
CA GLY A 17 -15.94 -4.88 -3.32
C GLY A 17 -14.86 -4.37 -2.36
N ALA A 18 -14.70 -5.02 -1.20
CA ALA A 18 -13.65 -4.69 -0.23
C ALA A 18 -12.25 -4.81 -0.84
N VAL A 19 -11.96 -5.89 -1.57
CA VAL A 19 -10.67 -6.10 -2.22
C VAL A 19 -10.41 -5.07 -3.32
N ILE A 20 -11.40 -4.68 -4.12
CA ILE A 20 -11.25 -3.65 -5.17
C ILE A 20 -10.64 -2.37 -4.58
N LEU A 21 -11.29 -1.78 -3.57
CA LEU A 21 -10.80 -0.53 -2.99
C LEU A 21 -9.57 -0.72 -2.09
N SER A 22 -9.39 -1.91 -1.52
CA SER A 22 -8.13 -2.28 -0.84
C SER A 22 -6.94 -2.21 -1.81
N LEU A 23 -7.06 -2.81 -2.99
CA LEU A 23 -6.02 -2.78 -4.03
C LEU A 23 -5.74 -1.36 -4.51
N GLU A 24 -6.77 -0.54 -4.69
CA GLU A 24 -6.63 0.87 -5.09
C GLU A 24 -5.81 1.67 -4.07
N LEU A 25 -6.14 1.53 -2.78
CA LEU A 25 -5.42 2.22 -1.72
C LEU A 25 -3.96 1.76 -1.62
N ILE A 26 -3.70 0.45 -1.72
CA ILE A 26 -2.33 -0.07 -1.70
C ILE A 26 -1.58 0.34 -2.99
N ALA A 27 -2.24 0.40 -4.15
CA ALA A 27 -1.63 0.87 -5.40
C ALA A 27 -1.11 2.32 -5.26
N SER A 28 -1.85 3.20 -4.58
CA SER A 28 -1.38 4.56 -4.29
C SER A 28 -0.08 4.56 -3.50
N LYS A 29 0.04 3.66 -2.52
CA LYS A 29 1.26 3.49 -1.71
C LYS A 29 2.42 2.86 -2.48
N ILE A 30 2.14 1.98 -3.45
CA ILE A 30 3.14 1.40 -4.35
C ILE A 30 3.69 2.44 -5.32
N LEU A 31 2.84 3.30 -5.88
CA LEU A 31 3.24 4.32 -6.86
C LEU A 31 3.98 5.51 -6.25
N THR A 32 3.66 5.86 -4.99
CA THR A 32 4.26 7.00 -4.29
C THR A 32 5.81 7.03 -4.32
N PRO A 33 6.56 5.95 -4.07
CA PRO A 33 8.02 5.97 -4.13
C PRO A 33 8.61 6.27 -5.51
N PHE A 34 7.84 6.06 -6.58
CA PHE A 34 8.29 6.23 -7.96
C PHE A 34 7.87 7.58 -8.55
N PHE A 35 6.70 8.07 -8.17
CA PHE A 35 6.08 9.25 -8.79
C PHE A 35 5.77 10.37 -7.80
N GLY A 36 6.14 10.20 -6.51
CA GLY A 36 5.92 11.19 -5.45
C GLY A 36 4.48 11.20 -4.91
N VAL A 37 4.20 12.11 -3.98
CA VAL A 37 2.84 12.37 -3.48
C VAL A 37 2.26 13.53 -4.29
N SER A 38 1.49 13.24 -5.31
CA SER A 38 0.99 14.28 -6.22
C SER A 38 -0.44 14.02 -6.66
N LEU A 39 -1.11 15.09 -7.10
CA LEU A 39 -2.44 15.01 -7.71
C LEU A 39 -2.44 14.08 -8.95
N TYR A 40 -1.33 14.02 -9.68
CA TYR A 40 -1.18 13.16 -10.87
C TYR A 40 -1.38 11.67 -10.56
N ILE A 41 -0.85 11.18 -9.43
CA ILE A 41 -1.05 9.79 -9.01
C ILE A 41 -2.53 9.53 -8.69
N TRP A 42 -3.17 10.41 -7.92
CA TRP A 42 -4.59 10.26 -7.59
C TRP A 42 -5.48 10.33 -8.84
N THR A 43 -5.19 11.26 -9.75
CA THR A 43 -5.90 11.35 -11.03
C THR A 43 -5.74 10.05 -11.84
N ALA A 44 -4.53 9.50 -11.93
CA ALA A 44 -4.27 8.27 -12.65
C ALA A 44 -5.02 7.08 -12.03
N ILE A 45 -4.91 6.90 -10.72
CA ILE A 45 -5.56 5.78 -10.00
C ILE A 45 -7.07 5.84 -10.16
N LEU A 46 -7.69 6.99 -9.83
CA LEU A 46 -9.14 7.14 -9.90
C LEU A 46 -9.66 6.97 -11.33
N SER A 47 -8.98 7.56 -12.33
CA SER A 47 -9.37 7.41 -13.73
C SER A 47 -9.29 5.95 -14.19
N VAL A 48 -8.18 5.27 -13.90
CA VAL A 48 -7.99 3.87 -14.23
C VAL A 48 -9.02 3.00 -13.51
N THR A 49 -9.25 3.22 -12.23
CA THR A 49 -10.27 2.48 -11.46
C THR A 49 -11.65 2.64 -12.08
N LEU A 50 -12.11 3.86 -12.32
CA LEU A 50 -13.45 4.11 -12.87
C LEU A 50 -13.62 3.51 -14.28
N ILE A 51 -12.61 3.65 -15.15
CA ILE A 51 -12.63 3.08 -16.49
C ILE A 51 -12.77 1.55 -16.41
N PHE A 52 -11.95 0.87 -15.59
CA PHE A 52 -11.98 -0.59 -15.52
C PHE A 52 -13.20 -1.13 -14.77
N LEU A 53 -13.75 -0.41 -13.81
CA LEU A 53 -15.05 -0.73 -13.24
C LEU A 53 -16.16 -0.66 -14.30
N ALA A 54 -16.19 0.40 -15.10
CA ALA A 54 -17.17 0.56 -16.18
C ALA A 54 -17.03 -0.55 -17.24
N ILE A 55 -15.81 -0.85 -17.68
CA ILE A 55 -15.53 -1.96 -18.63
C ILE A 55 -16.00 -3.29 -18.03
N GLY A 56 -15.72 -3.55 -16.75
CA GLY A 56 -16.14 -4.78 -16.09
C GLY A 56 -17.66 -4.91 -15.98
N TYR A 57 -18.38 -3.84 -15.63
CA TYR A 57 -19.84 -3.84 -15.63
C TYR A 57 -20.39 -4.16 -17.04
N GLN A 58 -19.85 -3.54 -18.08
CA GLN A 58 -20.25 -3.79 -19.46
C GLN A 58 -19.98 -5.25 -19.87
N LEU A 59 -18.78 -5.75 -19.57
CA LEU A 59 -18.38 -7.13 -19.88
C LEU A 59 -19.24 -8.16 -19.11
N GLY A 60 -19.52 -7.91 -17.83
CA GLY A 60 -20.37 -8.78 -17.03
C GLY A 60 -21.78 -8.89 -17.62
N GLY A 61 -22.37 -7.74 -18.01
CA GLY A 61 -23.66 -7.72 -18.71
C GLY A 61 -23.62 -8.41 -20.08
N TRP A 62 -22.57 -8.18 -20.87
CA TRP A 62 -22.40 -8.84 -22.18
C TRP A 62 -22.24 -10.35 -22.04
N VAL A 63 -21.44 -10.81 -21.08
CA VAL A 63 -21.24 -12.25 -20.83
C VAL A 63 -22.55 -12.92 -20.48
N THR A 64 -23.39 -12.33 -19.62
CA THR A 64 -24.71 -12.88 -19.25
C THR A 64 -25.69 -12.94 -20.44
N SER A 65 -25.52 -12.09 -21.45
CA SER A 65 -26.34 -12.17 -22.67
C SER A 65 -25.92 -13.27 -23.65
N LYS A 66 -24.71 -13.83 -23.49
CA LYS A 66 -24.13 -14.83 -24.42
C LYS A 66 -24.07 -16.24 -23.84
N ILE A 67 -24.00 -16.38 -22.53
CA ILE A 67 -23.84 -17.67 -21.85
C ILE A 67 -25.20 -18.15 -21.33
N HIS A 68 -25.42 -19.47 -21.34
CA HIS A 68 -26.62 -20.07 -20.74
C HIS A 68 -26.66 -19.80 -19.24
N SER A 69 -27.83 -19.50 -18.71
CA SER A 69 -28.08 -19.14 -17.31
C SER A 69 -27.60 -20.20 -16.29
N GLU A 70 -27.52 -21.46 -16.71
CA GLU A 70 -27.00 -22.57 -15.88
C GLU A 70 -25.52 -22.37 -15.48
N TYR A 71 -24.74 -21.62 -16.26
CA TYR A 71 -23.31 -21.37 -15.99
C TYR A 71 -23.02 -20.11 -15.18
N TYR A 72 -24.03 -19.27 -14.89
CA TYR A 72 -23.83 -18.00 -14.20
C TYR A 72 -23.19 -18.15 -12.83
N GLU A 73 -23.67 -19.12 -12.04
CA GLU A 73 -23.18 -19.36 -10.69
C GLU A 73 -21.73 -19.85 -10.69
N GLU A 74 -21.36 -20.65 -11.65
CA GLU A 74 -20.00 -21.17 -11.80
C GLU A 74 -19.03 -20.07 -12.16
N LEU A 75 -19.40 -19.27 -13.18
CA LEU A 75 -18.61 -18.15 -13.59
C LEU A 75 -18.43 -17.16 -12.43
N PHE A 76 -19.50 -16.89 -11.66
CA PHE A 76 -19.47 -16.02 -10.51
C PHE A 76 -18.45 -16.45 -9.45
N ILE A 77 -18.33 -17.74 -9.19
CA ILE A 77 -17.34 -18.28 -8.24
C ILE A 77 -15.93 -18.35 -8.86
N PHE A 78 -15.84 -18.52 -10.18
CA PHE A 78 -14.56 -18.63 -10.85
C PHE A 78 -13.82 -17.28 -10.98
N ILE A 79 -14.54 -16.17 -11.05
CA ILE A 79 -13.98 -14.83 -11.23
C ILE A 79 -12.99 -14.44 -10.11
N PRO A 80 -13.29 -14.58 -8.80
CA PRO A 80 -12.34 -14.21 -7.76
C PRO A 80 -11.03 -15.04 -7.80
N PHE A 81 -11.12 -16.30 -8.24
CA PHE A 81 -9.95 -17.13 -8.44
C PHE A 81 -9.04 -16.58 -9.55
N ILE A 82 -9.62 -16.25 -10.71
CA ILE A 82 -8.86 -15.65 -11.81
C ILE A 82 -8.31 -14.28 -11.38
N SER A 83 -9.09 -13.49 -10.64
CA SER A 83 -8.64 -12.19 -10.12
C SER A 83 -7.43 -12.34 -9.20
N SER A 84 -7.42 -13.34 -8.31
CA SER A 84 -6.27 -13.64 -7.44
C SER A 84 -5.01 -13.97 -8.21
N PHE A 85 -5.14 -14.70 -9.32
CA PHE A 85 -4.03 -15.01 -10.21
C PHE A 85 -3.43 -13.74 -10.85
N PHE A 86 -4.27 -12.83 -11.33
CA PHE A 86 -3.79 -11.58 -11.89
C PHE A 86 -3.25 -10.61 -10.83
N ILE A 87 -3.77 -10.62 -9.61
CA ILE A 87 -3.18 -9.88 -8.49
C ILE A 87 -1.77 -10.40 -8.20
N LEU A 88 -1.55 -11.72 -8.20
CA LEU A 88 -0.21 -12.29 -8.04
C LEU A 88 0.73 -11.85 -9.17
N ILE A 89 0.28 -11.90 -10.42
CA ILE A 89 1.06 -11.44 -11.57
C ILE A 89 1.43 -9.97 -11.41
N SER A 90 0.47 -9.10 -11.10
CA SER A 90 0.73 -7.68 -10.86
C SER A 90 1.73 -7.46 -9.73
N THR A 91 1.63 -8.25 -8.65
CA THR A 91 2.55 -8.19 -7.50
C THR A 91 3.99 -8.54 -7.88
N ILE A 92 4.18 -9.54 -8.74
CA ILE A 92 5.51 -9.96 -9.20
C ILE A 92 6.07 -8.97 -10.23
N ILE A 93 5.23 -8.42 -11.09
CA ILE A 93 5.66 -7.57 -12.21
C ILE A 93 6.00 -6.14 -11.78
N TYR A 94 5.27 -5.55 -10.81
CA TYR A 94 5.42 -4.13 -10.51
C TYR A 94 6.84 -3.74 -10.06
N PRO A 95 7.59 -4.51 -9.24
CA PRO A 95 8.96 -4.14 -8.85
C PRO A 95 9.94 -4.13 -10.04
N LEU A 96 9.63 -4.89 -11.10
CA LEU A 96 10.41 -4.95 -12.34
C LEU A 96 10.15 -3.76 -13.27
N LEU A 97 8.88 -3.34 -13.38
CA LEU A 97 8.44 -2.37 -14.37
C LEU A 97 8.43 -0.94 -13.84
N LEU A 98 7.95 -0.69 -12.61
CA LEU A 98 7.81 0.68 -12.10
C LEU A 98 9.13 1.47 -12.09
N PRO A 99 10.30 0.91 -11.70
CA PRO A 99 11.57 1.65 -11.79
C PRO A 99 11.91 2.11 -13.21
N LYS A 100 11.50 1.37 -14.25
CA LYS A 100 11.73 1.75 -15.65
C LYS A 100 10.81 2.88 -16.11
N LEU A 101 9.64 3.02 -15.48
CA LEU A 101 8.66 4.06 -15.81
C LEU A 101 9.01 5.42 -15.21
N VAL A 102 9.92 5.49 -14.22
CA VAL A 102 10.36 6.75 -13.59
C VAL A 102 10.99 7.74 -14.58
N GLY A 103 11.57 7.23 -15.69
CA GLY A 103 12.12 8.07 -16.77
C GLY A 103 11.07 8.71 -17.70
N LEU A 104 9.79 8.32 -17.58
CA LEU A 104 8.68 8.88 -18.35
C LEU A 104 8.13 10.15 -17.70
N ASN A 105 7.28 10.87 -18.45
CA ASN A 105 6.48 11.94 -17.87
C ASN A 105 5.67 11.41 -16.68
N LEU A 106 5.60 12.20 -15.60
CA LEU A 106 4.98 11.84 -14.33
C LEU A 106 3.53 11.34 -14.49
N LEU A 107 2.76 12.02 -15.34
CA LEU A 107 1.37 11.65 -15.62
C LEU A 107 1.30 10.29 -16.34
N ILE A 108 2.06 10.12 -17.42
CA ILE A 108 2.07 8.89 -18.23
C ILE A 108 2.57 7.71 -17.39
N GLY A 109 3.66 7.90 -16.63
CA GLY A 109 4.19 6.85 -15.75
C GLY A 109 3.19 6.42 -14.68
N SER A 110 2.46 7.36 -14.08
CA SER A 110 1.41 7.06 -13.09
C SER A 110 0.23 6.30 -13.70
N PHE A 111 -0.21 6.66 -14.92
CA PHE A 111 -1.28 5.93 -15.63
C PHE A 111 -0.87 4.50 -15.97
N ILE A 112 0.33 4.30 -16.54
CA ILE A 112 0.83 2.96 -16.87
C ILE A 112 1.02 2.12 -15.59
N GLY A 113 1.57 2.71 -14.53
CA GLY A 113 1.72 2.04 -13.24
C GLY A 113 0.39 1.60 -12.64
N SER A 114 -0.62 2.50 -12.64
CA SER A 114 -1.98 2.18 -12.20
C SER A 114 -2.62 1.09 -13.05
N PHE A 115 -2.44 1.15 -14.37
CA PHE A 115 -2.90 0.12 -15.29
C PHE A 115 -2.34 -1.26 -14.95
N ILE A 116 -1.03 -1.37 -14.74
CA ILE A 116 -0.34 -2.64 -14.41
C ILE A 116 -0.89 -3.22 -13.10
N LEU A 117 -1.14 -2.37 -12.11
CA LEU A 117 -1.57 -2.81 -10.79
C LEU A 117 -3.05 -3.19 -10.72
N LEU A 118 -3.93 -2.49 -11.45
CA LEU A 118 -5.36 -2.50 -11.19
C LEU A 118 -6.21 -3.08 -12.32
N SER A 119 -5.79 -2.98 -13.60
CA SER A 119 -6.65 -3.20 -14.77
C SER A 119 -7.44 -4.51 -14.73
N ILE A 120 -6.77 -5.64 -14.84
CA ILE A 120 -7.43 -6.95 -15.00
C ILE A 120 -8.17 -7.37 -13.73
N PRO A 121 -7.59 -7.27 -12.51
CA PRO A 121 -8.33 -7.59 -11.29
C PRO A 121 -9.63 -6.80 -11.14
N LEU A 122 -9.62 -5.49 -11.42
CA LEU A 122 -10.80 -4.65 -11.30
C LEU A 122 -11.88 -5.00 -12.32
N VAL A 123 -11.51 -5.19 -13.58
CA VAL A 123 -12.46 -5.62 -14.63
C VAL A 123 -13.17 -6.92 -14.25
N LEU A 124 -12.40 -7.89 -13.77
CA LEU A 124 -12.96 -9.19 -13.40
C LEU A 124 -13.92 -9.07 -12.19
N MET A 125 -13.47 -8.43 -11.11
CA MET A 125 -14.28 -8.33 -9.90
C MET A 125 -15.51 -7.44 -10.10
N SER A 126 -15.43 -6.37 -10.88
CA SER A 126 -16.60 -5.51 -11.17
C SER A 126 -17.64 -6.20 -12.06
N ALA A 127 -17.21 -7.12 -12.96
CA ALA A 127 -18.13 -7.93 -13.77
C ALA A 127 -19.04 -8.84 -12.91
N MET A 128 -18.68 -9.08 -11.67
CA MET A 128 -19.51 -9.91 -10.77
C MET A 128 -20.84 -9.24 -10.38
N ASN A 129 -20.92 -7.90 -10.33
CA ASN A 129 -22.14 -7.19 -9.98
C ASN A 129 -23.30 -7.49 -10.96
N PRO A 130 -23.14 -7.23 -12.28
CA PRO A 130 -24.20 -7.56 -13.25
C PRO A 130 -24.45 -9.09 -13.35
N LEU A 131 -23.43 -9.90 -13.15
CA LEU A 131 -23.58 -11.35 -13.14
C LEU A 131 -24.46 -11.82 -11.96
N LEU A 132 -24.26 -11.29 -10.75
CA LEU A 132 -25.11 -11.61 -9.61
C LEU A 132 -26.55 -11.13 -9.83
N ILE A 133 -26.74 -9.94 -10.38
CA ILE A 133 -28.06 -9.42 -10.72
C ILE A 133 -28.77 -10.38 -11.68
N SER A 134 -28.06 -10.92 -12.69
CA SER A 134 -28.59 -11.89 -13.65
C SER A 134 -28.92 -13.24 -12.98
N ILE A 135 -28.10 -13.72 -12.04
CA ILE A 135 -28.40 -14.94 -11.24
C ILE A 135 -29.70 -14.74 -10.43
N VAL A 136 -29.85 -13.59 -9.79
CA VAL A 136 -31.03 -13.27 -8.98
C VAL A 136 -32.27 -13.17 -9.84
N LYS A 137 -32.19 -12.54 -11.02
CA LYS A 137 -33.28 -12.42 -11.98
C LYS A 137 -33.73 -13.78 -12.51
N TYR A 138 -32.79 -14.65 -12.86
CA TYR A 138 -33.09 -16.00 -13.36
C TYR A 138 -33.83 -16.88 -12.34
N LYS A 139 -33.47 -16.74 -11.05
CA LYS A 139 -34.08 -17.55 -9.97
C LYS A 139 -35.42 -17.04 -9.44
N ASN A 140 -35.75 -15.76 -9.64
CA ASN A 140 -36.93 -15.12 -9.07
C ASN A 140 -37.58 -14.17 -10.11
N ASP A 141 -38.63 -14.62 -10.77
CA ASP A 141 -39.34 -13.89 -11.84
C ASP A 141 -39.98 -12.54 -11.44
N GLN A 142 -40.04 -12.20 -10.17
CA GLN A 142 -40.70 -10.97 -9.69
C GLN A 142 -39.79 -10.14 -8.78
N SER A 143 -39.72 -8.82 -8.98
CA SER A 143 -39.00 -7.81 -8.18
C SER A 143 -37.49 -7.66 -8.48
N SER A 144 -37.09 -7.51 -9.76
CA SER A 144 -35.66 -7.43 -10.13
C SER A 144 -34.96 -6.12 -9.74
N ASP A 145 -35.67 -4.98 -9.74
CA ASP A 145 -35.03 -3.66 -9.57
C ASP A 145 -34.59 -3.39 -8.14
N SER A 146 -35.41 -3.69 -7.15
CA SER A 146 -35.06 -3.56 -5.72
C SER A 146 -33.86 -4.45 -5.35
N LYS A 147 -33.81 -5.68 -5.88
CA LYS A 147 -32.70 -6.60 -5.64
C LYS A 147 -31.41 -6.17 -6.33
N SER A 148 -31.50 -5.56 -7.51
CA SER A 148 -30.37 -5.00 -8.22
C SER A 148 -29.73 -3.86 -7.44
N GLY A 149 -30.56 -2.94 -6.91
CA GLY A 149 -30.09 -1.89 -6.00
C GLY A 149 -29.42 -2.45 -4.75
N PHE A 150 -29.98 -3.51 -4.17
CA PHE A 150 -29.41 -4.15 -2.99
C PHE A 150 -28.05 -4.82 -3.25
N VAL A 151 -27.84 -5.45 -4.40
CA VAL A 151 -26.53 -5.99 -4.81
C VAL A 151 -25.47 -4.89 -4.89
N LEU A 152 -25.79 -3.77 -5.54
CA LEU A 152 -24.89 -2.63 -5.63
C LEU A 152 -24.61 -1.99 -4.26
N PHE A 153 -25.64 -1.88 -3.41
CA PHE A 153 -25.50 -1.40 -2.04
C PHE A 153 -24.49 -2.25 -1.25
N ILE A 154 -24.65 -3.58 -1.26
CA ILE A 154 -23.74 -4.50 -0.56
C ILE A 154 -22.30 -4.42 -1.10
N SER A 155 -22.14 -4.33 -2.42
CA SER A 155 -20.83 -4.13 -3.04
C SER A 155 -20.15 -2.83 -2.56
N THR A 156 -20.93 -1.74 -2.50
CA THR A 156 -20.41 -0.42 -2.07
C THR A 156 -20.05 -0.42 -0.59
N ILE A 157 -20.90 -0.99 0.28
CA ILE A 157 -20.58 -1.11 1.72
C ILE A 157 -19.33 -1.99 1.92
N GLY A 158 -19.19 -3.07 1.15
CA GLY A 158 -17.97 -3.88 1.13
C GLY A 158 -16.74 -3.05 0.77
N SER A 159 -16.85 -2.20 -0.24
CA SER A 159 -15.76 -1.30 -0.67
C SER A 159 -15.35 -0.33 0.44
N VAL A 160 -16.31 0.29 1.13
CA VAL A 160 -16.04 1.17 2.28
C VAL A 160 -15.32 0.41 3.39
N PHE A 161 -15.81 -0.79 3.73
CA PHE A 161 -15.14 -1.66 4.71
C PHE A 161 -13.70 -1.97 4.29
N GLY A 162 -13.48 -2.30 3.02
CA GLY A 162 -12.15 -2.58 2.46
C GLY A 162 -11.17 -1.42 2.62
N VAL A 163 -11.60 -0.19 2.35
CA VAL A 163 -10.77 1.00 2.56
C VAL A 163 -10.40 1.16 4.02
N ILE A 164 -11.38 1.10 4.93
CA ILE A 164 -11.16 1.27 6.38
C ILE A 164 -10.22 0.18 6.90
N PHE A 165 -10.49 -1.09 6.57
CA PHE A 165 -9.65 -2.21 6.98
C PHE A 165 -8.22 -2.09 6.44
N THR A 166 -8.07 -1.69 5.19
CA THR A 166 -6.75 -1.53 4.57
C THR A 166 -5.98 -0.38 5.21
N ALA A 167 -6.62 0.78 5.42
CA ALA A 167 -5.99 1.94 6.00
C ALA A 167 -5.58 1.70 7.47
N LEU A 168 -6.44 1.06 8.26
CA LEU A 168 -6.23 0.89 9.69
C LEU A 168 -5.48 -0.40 10.06
N PHE A 169 -5.48 -1.41 9.19
CA PHE A 169 -4.87 -2.70 9.52
C PHE A 169 -3.78 -3.13 8.53
N LEU A 170 -4.05 -3.15 7.22
CA LEU A 170 -3.07 -3.68 6.26
C LEU A 170 -1.86 -2.75 6.12
N VAL A 171 -2.08 -1.46 5.86
CA VAL A 171 -1.00 -0.49 5.62
C VAL A 171 -0.07 -0.31 6.82
N PRO A 172 -0.57 -0.23 8.08
CA PRO A 172 0.32 -0.06 9.23
C PRO A 172 1.11 -1.31 9.63
N ASN A 173 0.68 -2.51 9.21
CA ASN A 173 1.27 -3.75 9.70
C ASN A 173 2.03 -4.53 8.62
N PHE A 174 1.76 -4.27 7.33
CA PHE A 174 2.32 -5.04 6.23
C PHE A 174 2.94 -4.17 5.16
N SER A 175 3.95 -4.72 4.46
CA SER A 175 4.47 -4.07 3.26
C SER A 175 3.40 -4.03 2.16
N ASN A 176 3.52 -3.08 1.23
CA ASN A 176 2.61 -2.98 0.10
C ASN A 176 2.58 -4.27 -0.73
N PHE A 177 3.73 -4.92 -0.92
CA PHE A 177 3.87 -6.22 -1.56
C PHE A 177 3.06 -7.31 -0.83
N SER A 178 3.21 -7.39 0.50
CA SER A 178 2.44 -8.31 1.32
C SER A 178 0.94 -8.02 1.29
N GLY A 179 0.55 -6.75 1.29
CA GLY A 179 -0.84 -6.34 1.22
C GLY A 179 -1.54 -6.83 -0.05
N TYR A 180 -0.87 -6.77 -1.20
CA TYR A 180 -1.39 -7.34 -2.46
C TYR A 180 -1.57 -8.86 -2.36
N ILE A 181 -0.55 -9.58 -1.88
CA ILE A 181 -0.62 -11.03 -1.71
C ILE A 181 -1.73 -11.43 -0.72
N LEU A 182 -1.88 -10.71 0.39
CA LEU A 182 -2.93 -10.99 1.38
C LEU A 182 -4.34 -10.81 0.80
N ASN A 183 -4.57 -9.80 -0.05
CA ASN A 183 -5.82 -9.65 -0.77
C ASN A 183 -6.09 -10.84 -1.71
N ALA A 184 -5.08 -11.30 -2.45
CA ALA A 184 -5.22 -12.48 -3.31
C ALA A 184 -5.46 -13.77 -2.51
N LEU A 185 -4.73 -13.99 -1.41
CA LEU A 185 -4.93 -15.12 -0.50
C LEU A 185 -6.35 -15.12 0.09
N PHE A 186 -6.81 -13.96 0.54
CA PHE A 186 -8.16 -13.80 1.06
C PHE A 186 -9.22 -14.22 0.04
N LEU A 187 -9.11 -13.74 -1.22
CA LEU A 187 -10.05 -14.12 -2.28
C LEU A 187 -10.07 -15.62 -2.54
N ILE A 188 -8.90 -16.28 -2.59
CA ILE A 188 -8.82 -17.73 -2.81
C ILE A 188 -9.45 -18.50 -1.66
N VAL A 189 -9.05 -18.20 -0.42
CA VAL A 189 -9.57 -18.89 0.78
C VAL A 189 -11.08 -18.72 0.87
N TYR A 190 -11.55 -17.49 0.66
CA TYR A 190 -12.98 -17.21 0.73
C TYR A 190 -13.78 -17.88 -0.39
N THR A 191 -13.23 -17.90 -1.61
CA THR A 191 -13.84 -18.59 -2.75
C THR A 191 -13.92 -20.10 -2.52
N LEU A 192 -12.85 -20.71 -2.01
CA LEU A 192 -12.85 -22.13 -1.64
C LEU A 192 -13.87 -22.43 -0.54
N MET A 193 -13.96 -21.58 0.47
CA MET A 193 -14.93 -21.71 1.54
C MET A 193 -16.36 -21.71 0.96
N ILE A 194 -16.71 -20.74 0.13
CA ILE A 194 -18.03 -20.70 -0.52
C ILE A 194 -18.24 -21.93 -1.40
N TYR A 195 -17.25 -22.33 -2.18
CA TYR A 195 -17.32 -23.51 -3.03
C TYR A 195 -17.70 -24.78 -2.24
N PHE A 196 -17.07 -25.03 -1.09
CA PHE A 196 -17.37 -26.18 -0.25
C PHE A 196 -18.78 -26.10 0.38
N PHE A 197 -19.22 -24.91 0.78
CA PHE A 197 -20.52 -24.74 1.45
C PHE A 197 -21.72 -24.70 0.50
N VAL A 198 -21.53 -24.43 -0.79
CA VAL A 198 -22.65 -24.30 -1.74
C VAL A 198 -23.01 -25.63 -2.42
N GLY A 199 -22.08 -26.59 -2.48
CA GLY A 199 -22.37 -27.96 -2.93
C GLY A 199 -22.80 -28.05 -4.39
N TYR A 200 -22.00 -27.54 -5.32
CA TYR A 200 -22.34 -27.49 -6.76
C TYR A 200 -22.45 -28.86 -7.42
N LYS A 201 -23.60 -29.11 -8.09
CA LYS A 201 -23.84 -30.30 -8.90
C LYS A 201 -23.02 -30.30 -10.21
N PHE A 202 -22.70 -29.13 -10.73
CA PHE A 202 -22.14 -28.96 -12.09
C PHE A 202 -20.65 -29.24 -12.20
N PHE A 203 -19.84 -28.88 -11.20
CA PHE A 203 -18.39 -29.10 -11.20
C PHE A 203 -17.96 -30.58 -11.13
N LYS A 204 -18.85 -31.56 -11.32
CA LYS A 204 -18.46 -32.97 -11.21
C LYS A 204 -17.27 -33.35 -12.11
N LYS A 205 -17.20 -32.83 -13.34
CA LYS A 205 -16.07 -33.07 -14.26
C LYS A 205 -14.83 -32.18 -14.02
N LEU A 206 -15.02 -30.91 -13.69
CA LEU A 206 -13.94 -29.92 -13.52
C LEU A 206 -13.55 -29.71 -12.05
N LYS A 207 -14.27 -30.30 -11.10
CA LYS A 207 -14.06 -30.15 -9.65
C LYS A 207 -12.60 -30.39 -9.24
N LYS A 208 -12.02 -31.49 -9.69
CA LYS A 208 -10.64 -31.86 -9.36
C LYS A 208 -9.66 -30.85 -9.94
N LEU A 209 -9.89 -30.39 -11.14
CA LEU A 209 -9.04 -29.43 -11.85
C LEU A 209 -9.11 -28.04 -11.18
N PHE A 210 -10.31 -27.57 -10.83
CA PHE A 210 -10.51 -26.32 -10.11
C PHE A 210 -9.80 -26.32 -8.74
N LEU A 211 -9.99 -27.38 -7.97
CA LEU A 211 -9.31 -27.52 -6.66
C LEU A 211 -7.79 -27.60 -6.81
N PHE A 212 -7.31 -28.32 -7.81
CA PHE A 212 -5.88 -28.45 -8.11
C PHE A 212 -5.25 -27.10 -8.44
N PHE A 213 -5.85 -26.32 -9.36
CA PHE A 213 -5.34 -24.98 -9.69
C PHE A 213 -5.42 -24.00 -8.54
N ASN A 214 -6.50 -24.04 -7.73
CA ASN A 214 -6.60 -23.21 -6.53
C ASN A 214 -5.49 -23.56 -5.52
N LEU A 215 -5.20 -24.85 -5.33
CA LEU A 215 -4.13 -25.29 -4.45
C LEU A 215 -2.76 -24.81 -4.95
N ILE A 216 -2.49 -24.94 -6.25
CA ILE A 216 -1.24 -24.44 -6.83
C ILE A 216 -1.11 -22.93 -6.63
N LEU A 217 -2.15 -22.17 -6.95
CA LEU A 217 -2.13 -20.71 -6.79
C LEU A 217 -1.96 -20.30 -5.32
N PHE A 218 -2.62 -21.00 -4.39
CA PHE A 218 -2.45 -20.80 -2.96
C PHE A 218 -1.00 -21.03 -2.52
N ILE A 219 -0.39 -22.12 -2.98
CA ILE A 219 1.03 -22.42 -2.71
C ILE A 219 1.94 -21.34 -3.32
N CYS A 220 1.69 -20.91 -4.56
CA CYS A 220 2.46 -19.82 -5.20
C CYS A 220 2.38 -18.52 -4.41
N LEU A 221 1.20 -18.18 -3.89
CA LEU A 221 1.01 -16.98 -3.05
C LEU A 221 1.74 -17.10 -1.71
N LEU A 222 1.70 -18.26 -1.06
CA LEU A 222 2.46 -18.51 0.17
C LEU A 222 3.98 -18.43 -0.07
N ILE A 223 4.46 -19.02 -1.14
CA ILE A 223 5.88 -18.92 -1.54
C ILE A 223 6.24 -17.44 -1.77
N SER A 224 5.46 -16.71 -2.55
CA SER A 224 5.72 -15.29 -2.83
C SER A 224 5.71 -14.44 -1.54
N TYR A 225 4.85 -14.73 -0.59
CA TYR A 225 4.80 -14.05 0.70
C TYR A 225 6.06 -14.34 1.54
N ASN A 226 6.50 -15.58 1.63
CA ASN A 226 7.67 -15.98 2.43
C ASN A 226 8.99 -15.50 1.80
N PHE A 227 9.11 -15.56 0.48
CA PHE A 227 10.33 -15.18 -0.24
C PHE A 227 10.36 -13.71 -0.67
N LYS A 228 9.37 -12.90 -0.29
CA LYS A 228 9.29 -11.49 -0.68
C LYS A 228 10.55 -10.68 -0.39
N ASN A 229 11.19 -10.91 0.76
CA ASN A 229 12.38 -10.15 1.15
C ASN A 229 13.57 -10.49 0.23
N ILE A 230 13.74 -11.76 -0.15
CA ILE A 230 14.78 -12.19 -1.09
C ILE A 230 14.49 -11.59 -2.46
N TYR A 231 13.24 -11.67 -2.92
CA TYR A 231 12.81 -11.12 -4.19
C TYR A 231 12.99 -9.61 -4.26
N LEU A 232 12.52 -8.85 -3.27
CA LEU A 232 12.65 -7.40 -3.24
C LEU A 232 14.10 -6.96 -3.07
N ASN A 233 14.90 -7.66 -2.26
CA ASN A 233 16.32 -7.37 -2.11
C ASN A 233 17.09 -7.53 -3.43
N TYR A 234 16.73 -8.49 -4.27
CA TYR A 234 17.34 -8.63 -5.59
C TYR A 234 17.24 -7.34 -6.42
N PHE A 235 16.11 -6.62 -6.36
CA PHE A 235 15.94 -5.33 -7.05
C PHE A 235 16.56 -4.16 -6.32
N THR A 236 16.66 -4.20 -5.00
CA THR A 236 17.32 -3.14 -4.21
C THR A 236 18.83 -3.25 -4.22
N THR A 237 19.38 -4.45 -4.43
CA THR A 237 20.83 -4.67 -4.62
C THR A 237 21.29 -4.45 -6.06
N SER A 238 20.36 -4.23 -6.99
CA SER A 238 20.73 -3.83 -8.34
C SER A 238 21.49 -2.51 -8.29
N LYS A 239 22.64 -2.46 -8.96
CA LYS A 239 23.48 -1.25 -9.03
C LYS A 239 22.73 -0.15 -9.75
N ASP A 240 22.79 1.06 -9.21
CA ASP A 240 22.30 2.26 -9.90
C ASP A 240 23.19 2.60 -11.12
N LYS A 241 22.84 3.66 -11.86
CA LYS A 241 23.62 4.13 -13.02
C LYS A 241 25.07 4.46 -12.66
N ASN A 242 25.35 4.75 -11.39
CA ASN A 242 26.68 5.06 -10.87
C ASN A 242 27.37 3.83 -10.26
N GLY A 243 26.75 2.66 -10.35
CA GLY A 243 27.25 1.40 -9.80
C GLY A 243 27.06 1.23 -8.29
N ASN A 244 26.37 2.14 -7.61
CA ASN A 244 26.12 2.03 -6.17
C ASN A 244 25.05 0.98 -5.88
N SER A 245 25.24 0.22 -4.79
CA SER A 245 24.27 -0.75 -4.28
C SER A 245 23.52 -0.19 -3.06
N TYR A 246 22.23 -0.54 -2.95
CA TYR A 246 21.33 -0.08 -1.89
C TYR A 246 20.89 -1.25 -1.03
N LEU A 247 21.18 -1.22 0.27
CA LEU A 247 20.86 -2.29 1.21
C LEU A 247 19.85 -1.80 2.24
N ILE A 248 18.67 -2.40 2.28
CA ILE A 248 17.68 -2.12 3.33
C ILE A 248 18.22 -2.65 4.65
N LYS A 249 18.48 -1.78 5.60
CA LYS A 249 18.99 -2.11 6.94
C LYS A 249 17.91 -2.16 8.01
N TYR A 250 16.85 -1.41 7.79
CA TYR A 250 15.71 -1.37 8.70
C TYR A 250 14.46 -0.92 7.95
N GLU A 251 13.33 -1.50 8.30
CA GLU A 251 12.02 -1.11 7.80
C GLU A 251 11.00 -1.17 8.95
N ASN A 252 10.16 -0.15 9.04
CA ASN A 252 9.10 -0.06 10.02
C ASN A 252 7.82 0.46 9.36
N PHE A 253 6.75 -0.28 9.50
CA PHE A 253 5.41 0.10 9.04
C PHE A 253 4.63 0.68 10.22
N SER A 254 3.89 1.74 10.00
CA SER A 254 3.06 2.39 11.02
C SER A 254 1.92 3.18 10.38
N TYR A 255 1.00 3.68 11.21
CA TYR A 255 -0.06 4.61 10.77
C TYR A 255 0.52 5.90 10.17
N TYR A 256 1.72 6.29 10.59
CA TYR A 256 2.40 7.50 10.14
C TYR A 256 3.24 7.28 8.87
N GLY A 257 3.17 6.10 8.31
CA GLY A 257 3.85 5.71 7.09
C GLY A 257 4.95 4.68 7.28
N ASN A 258 5.59 4.33 6.17
CA ASN A 258 6.71 3.40 6.13
C ASN A 258 8.04 4.14 6.27
N LEU A 259 8.81 3.79 7.29
CA LEU A 259 10.17 4.26 7.50
C LEU A 259 11.16 3.19 7.04
N LYS A 260 12.14 3.57 6.20
CA LYS A 260 13.22 2.70 5.75
C LYS A 260 14.57 3.35 6.00
N VAL A 261 15.51 2.58 6.54
CA VAL A 261 16.93 2.94 6.54
C VAL A 261 17.65 2.12 5.49
N VAL A 262 18.28 2.80 4.57
CA VAL A 262 19.03 2.20 3.47
C VAL A 262 20.49 2.55 3.63
N GLY A 263 21.36 1.51 3.68
CA GLY A 263 22.81 1.67 3.58
C GLY A 263 23.22 1.70 2.11
N ILE A 264 24.04 2.67 1.73
CA ILE A 264 24.55 2.82 0.36
C ILE A 264 26.00 2.36 0.32
N GLN A 265 26.27 1.43 -0.59
CA GLN A 265 27.61 0.95 -0.94
C GLN A 265 28.02 1.56 -2.28
N PRO A 266 29.02 2.47 -2.32
CA PRO A 266 29.54 3.00 -3.56
C PRO A 266 30.14 1.92 -4.46
N SER A 267 30.17 2.18 -5.76
CA SER A 267 30.67 1.24 -6.78
C SER A 267 32.13 0.81 -6.58
N TYR A 268 32.93 1.68 -5.98
CA TYR A 268 34.36 1.45 -5.72
C TYR A 268 34.63 0.71 -4.39
N ASN A 269 33.60 0.51 -3.55
CA ASN A 269 33.78 -0.10 -2.23
C ASN A 269 32.54 -0.91 -1.85
N ASN A 270 32.73 -2.17 -1.44
CA ASN A 270 31.63 -3.04 -0.98
C ASN A 270 31.24 -2.77 0.50
N ILE A 271 31.66 -1.64 1.06
CA ILE A 271 31.34 -1.22 2.42
C ILE A 271 30.28 -0.10 2.37
N ILE A 272 29.34 -0.12 3.31
CA ILE A 272 28.36 0.96 3.44
C ILE A 272 29.10 2.25 3.78
N SER A 273 28.89 3.31 3.00
CA SER A 273 29.50 4.62 3.24
C SER A 273 28.51 5.65 3.79
N PHE A 274 27.22 5.48 3.53
CA PHE A 274 26.18 6.39 4.00
C PHE A 274 24.94 5.64 4.43
N TYR A 275 24.14 6.26 5.32
CA TYR A 275 22.79 5.86 5.64
C TYR A 275 21.79 6.91 5.17
N LYS A 276 20.71 6.48 4.51
CA LYS A 276 19.56 7.32 4.17
C LYS A 276 18.33 6.85 4.91
N LEU A 277 17.61 7.80 5.49
CA LEU A 277 16.26 7.60 6.01
C LEU A 277 15.26 7.99 4.94
N TYR A 278 14.35 7.06 4.64
CA TYR A 278 13.20 7.28 3.77
C TYR A 278 11.92 7.20 4.58
N GLN A 279 10.98 8.09 4.29
CA GLN A 279 9.60 7.99 4.75
C GLN A 279 8.69 7.98 3.54
N ASN A 280 7.88 6.91 3.39
CA ASN A 280 7.00 6.70 2.24
C ASN A 280 7.70 6.85 0.87
N GLY A 281 8.97 6.46 0.79
CA GLY A 281 9.78 6.57 -0.42
C GLY A 281 10.48 7.92 -0.63
N THR A 282 10.18 8.94 0.16
CA THR A 282 10.85 10.26 0.12
C THR A 282 12.04 10.26 1.06
N THR A 283 13.21 10.77 0.60
CA THR A 283 14.40 10.90 1.43
C THR A 283 14.18 12.00 2.47
N GLN A 284 14.32 11.64 3.75
CA GLN A 284 14.27 12.58 4.86
C GLN A 284 15.66 13.09 5.23
N ASN A 285 16.57 12.17 5.53
CA ASN A 285 17.92 12.51 5.95
C ASN A 285 18.96 11.58 5.32
N THR A 286 20.17 12.08 5.16
CA THR A 286 21.34 11.31 4.76
C THR A 286 22.53 11.67 5.65
N ILE A 287 23.25 10.66 6.14
CA ILE A 287 24.47 10.85 6.93
C ILE A 287 25.60 9.93 6.44
N ASP A 288 26.83 10.35 6.70
CA ASP A 288 28.00 9.49 6.61
C ASP A 288 28.10 8.54 7.83
N LEU A 289 29.10 7.66 7.83
CA LEU A 289 29.36 6.74 8.95
C LEU A 289 29.80 7.44 10.25
N ASN A 290 30.28 8.68 10.17
CA ASN A 290 30.65 9.48 11.32
C ASN A 290 29.45 10.21 11.93
N GLY A 291 28.29 10.14 11.28
CA GLY A 291 27.06 10.82 11.71
C GLY A 291 26.99 12.27 11.29
N LYS A 292 27.83 12.69 10.30
CA LYS A 292 27.77 14.00 9.69
C LYS A 292 26.66 14.03 8.65
N SER A 293 25.86 15.07 8.65
CA SER A 293 24.79 15.24 7.66
C SER A 293 25.35 15.42 6.25
N LEU A 294 24.69 14.82 5.29
CA LEU A 294 24.87 15.05 3.85
C LEU A 294 23.68 15.79 3.24
N SER A 295 22.73 16.21 4.08
CA SER A 295 21.55 16.98 3.69
C SER A 295 21.81 18.47 3.86
N THR A 296 21.85 19.23 2.77
CA THR A 296 22.23 20.65 2.75
C THR A 296 21.35 21.51 3.66
N TYR A 297 20.04 21.23 3.71
CA TYR A 297 19.11 22.04 4.49
C TYR A 297 19.43 22.06 5.99
N THR A 298 20.00 20.98 6.54
CA THR A 298 20.36 20.91 7.96
C THR A 298 21.45 21.90 8.34
N TYR A 299 22.37 22.19 7.42
CA TYR A 299 23.40 23.22 7.61
C TYR A 299 22.81 24.62 7.55
N ILE A 300 21.85 24.84 6.65
CA ILE A 300 21.15 26.14 6.54
C ILE A 300 20.38 26.42 7.85
N LEU A 301 19.60 25.43 8.34
CA LEU A 301 18.88 25.59 9.60
C LEU A 301 19.81 25.85 10.77
N ASN A 302 20.93 25.14 10.86
CA ASN A 302 21.92 25.37 11.90
C ASN A 302 22.56 26.77 11.79
N ALA A 303 22.90 27.24 10.59
CA ALA A 303 23.42 28.57 10.37
C ALA A 303 22.41 29.67 10.78
N LEU A 304 21.13 29.51 10.38
CA LEU A 304 20.07 30.44 10.74
C LEU A 304 19.82 30.49 12.24
N SER A 305 19.94 29.36 12.96
CA SER A 305 19.76 29.30 14.40
C SER A 305 20.76 30.16 15.19
N GLN A 306 21.90 30.52 14.59
CA GLN A 306 22.90 31.38 15.23
C GLN A 306 22.45 32.82 15.34
N TYR A 307 21.47 33.24 14.57
CA TYR A 307 20.89 34.59 14.63
C TYR A 307 19.78 34.72 15.71
N SER A 308 19.38 33.59 16.32
CA SER A 308 18.40 33.58 17.41
C SER A 308 19.10 33.72 18.76
N ALA A 309 18.41 34.31 19.74
CA ALA A 309 18.83 34.27 21.12
C ALA A 309 18.99 32.81 21.59
N LYS A 310 20.00 32.51 22.40
CA LYS A 310 20.19 31.18 22.95
C LYS A 310 19.25 31.00 24.13
N GLY A 311 18.52 29.89 24.13
CA GLY A 311 17.50 29.59 25.13
C GLY A 311 16.75 28.34 24.78
N ASP A 312 15.44 28.39 24.81
CA ASP A 312 14.58 27.24 24.47
C ASP A 312 14.28 27.18 22.98
N ALA A 313 14.51 26.02 22.37
CA ALA A 313 14.17 25.74 20.98
C ALA A 313 13.08 24.65 20.88
N LEU A 314 12.09 24.88 20.03
CA LEU A 314 11.07 23.91 19.67
C LEU A 314 11.33 23.39 18.24
N ILE A 315 11.35 22.09 18.07
CA ILE A 315 11.44 21.44 16.76
C ILE A 315 10.16 20.65 16.54
N LEU A 316 9.44 21.00 15.48
CA LEU A 316 8.27 20.28 15.00
C LEU A 316 8.69 19.35 13.86
N GLY A 317 8.66 18.04 14.09
CA GLY A 317 9.25 17.01 13.25
C GLY A 317 10.67 16.65 13.66
N PHE A 318 11.02 15.38 13.55
CA PHE A 318 12.31 14.86 14.05
C PHE A 318 13.18 14.25 12.95
N GLY A 319 12.56 13.49 12.03
CA GLY A 319 13.28 12.80 10.99
C GLY A 319 14.40 11.89 11.53
N GLY A 320 15.63 12.10 11.08
CA GLY A 320 16.83 11.38 11.56
C GLY A 320 17.49 12.00 12.79
N GLY A 321 16.92 13.04 13.40
CA GLY A 321 17.44 13.69 14.59
C GLY A 321 18.67 14.58 14.35
N ILE A 322 18.91 15.00 13.10
CA ILE A 322 20.10 15.78 12.75
C ILE A 322 19.99 17.21 13.29
N VAL A 323 18.85 17.87 13.04
CA VAL A 323 18.61 19.26 13.47
C VAL A 323 18.66 19.40 14.98
N PRO A 324 17.92 18.60 15.79
CA PRO A 324 18.02 18.68 17.25
C PRO A 324 19.44 18.41 17.75
N LYS A 325 20.15 17.43 17.17
CA LYS A 325 21.54 17.13 17.54
C LYS A 325 22.49 18.31 17.33
N GLU A 326 22.31 19.09 16.27
CA GLU A 326 23.15 20.26 16.03
C GLU A 326 22.77 21.45 16.93
N LEU A 327 21.47 21.64 17.21
CA LEU A 327 21.03 22.72 18.12
C LEU A 327 21.48 22.50 19.56
N THR A 328 21.48 21.26 20.05
CA THR A 328 22.01 20.97 21.42
C THR A 328 23.49 21.28 21.55
N LYS A 329 24.30 21.15 20.48
CA LYS A 329 25.71 21.55 20.48
C LYS A 329 25.91 23.07 20.59
N THR A 330 24.91 23.84 20.21
CA THR A 330 24.95 25.31 20.22
C THR A 330 24.25 25.91 21.43
N ASN A 331 24.10 25.13 22.52
CA ASN A 331 23.55 25.55 23.82
C ASN A 331 22.07 25.95 23.80
N PHE A 332 21.25 25.31 22.95
CA PHE A 332 19.79 25.36 23.07
C PHE A 332 19.27 24.23 23.97
N ASN A 333 18.26 24.53 24.79
CA ASN A 333 17.42 23.53 25.42
C ASN A 333 16.38 23.09 24.38
N VAL A 334 16.46 21.86 23.88
CA VAL A 334 15.67 21.45 22.72
C VAL A 334 14.49 20.59 23.15
N ASP A 335 13.28 21.03 22.81
CA ASP A 335 12.06 20.27 22.85
C ASP A 335 11.72 19.80 21.43
N VAL A 336 11.41 18.50 21.27
CA VAL A 336 11.08 17.89 19.98
C VAL A 336 9.68 17.30 20.02
N VAL A 337 8.87 17.66 19.05
CA VAL A 337 7.54 17.08 18.84
C VAL A 337 7.58 16.20 17.58
N GLU A 338 7.30 14.91 17.76
CA GLU A 338 7.33 13.93 16.68
C GLU A 338 6.14 12.96 16.82
N ILE A 339 5.40 12.79 15.77
CA ILE A 339 4.20 11.94 15.79
C ILE A 339 4.54 10.42 15.75
N ASN A 340 5.67 10.05 15.15
CA ASN A 340 6.06 8.65 14.97
C ASN A 340 7.19 8.24 15.93
N PRO A 341 6.92 7.50 17.01
CA PRO A 341 7.96 7.11 17.98
C PRO A 341 9.08 6.23 17.39
N ALA A 342 8.86 5.61 16.22
CA ALA A 342 9.87 4.77 15.58
C ALA A 342 11.06 5.58 15.06
N THR A 343 10.89 6.88 14.75
CA THR A 343 11.95 7.76 14.28
C THR A 343 13.08 7.89 15.29
N LEU A 344 12.77 8.01 16.58
CA LEU A 344 13.76 8.08 17.63
C LEU A 344 14.62 6.81 17.69
N ARG A 345 14.01 5.63 17.65
CA ARG A 345 14.75 4.36 17.65
C ARG A 345 15.67 4.23 16.45
N ILE A 346 15.22 4.71 15.29
CA ILE A 346 16.01 4.74 14.05
C ILE A 346 17.19 5.71 14.21
N ALA A 347 16.95 6.90 14.73
CA ALA A 347 17.96 7.91 14.91
C ALA A 347 19.07 7.45 15.88
N GLU A 348 18.71 6.84 16.99
CA GLU A 348 19.68 6.28 17.95
C GLU A 348 20.50 5.15 17.33
N LYS A 349 19.86 4.23 16.58
CA LYS A 349 20.52 3.06 16.02
C LYS A 349 21.42 3.38 14.81
N PHE A 350 21.00 4.27 13.92
CA PHE A 350 21.64 4.48 12.63
C PHE A 350 22.21 5.89 12.45
N PHE A 351 21.66 6.92 13.12
CA PHE A 351 22.00 8.32 12.90
C PHE A 351 22.86 8.94 14.03
N LYS A 352 23.35 8.07 14.93
CA LYS A 352 24.22 8.49 16.06
C LYS A 352 23.60 9.61 16.89
N TYR A 353 22.27 9.56 17.04
CA TYR A 353 21.55 10.46 17.92
C TYR A 353 21.60 9.96 19.38
N LYS A 354 21.63 10.89 20.33
CA LYS A 354 21.56 10.58 21.77
C LYS A 354 20.41 11.33 22.40
N LYS A 355 19.41 10.61 22.92
CA LYS A 355 18.20 11.18 23.52
C LYS A 355 18.47 12.12 24.72
N LYS A 356 19.60 11.95 25.42
CA LYS A 356 19.90 12.65 26.68
C LYS A 356 19.85 14.18 26.60
N ASP A 357 19.97 14.72 25.40
CA ASP A 357 20.15 16.16 25.20
C ASP A 357 18.86 16.86 24.77
N THR A 358 17.70 16.15 24.77
CA THR A 358 16.44 16.71 24.27
C THR A 358 15.23 16.13 24.99
N ASN A 359 14.17 16.94 25.12
CA ASN A 359 12.87 16.49 25.60
C ASN A 359 11.99 16.08 24.40
N PHE A 360 11.34 14.92 24.50
CA PHE A 360 10.47 14.40 23.44
C PHE A 360 9.00 14.39 23.84
N PHE A 361 8.16 14.88 22.92
CA PHE A 361 6.71 14.82 22.95
C PHE A 361 6.24 14.00 21.75
N PHE A 362 5.69 12.81 22.00
CA PHE A 362 5.18 11.93 20.92
C PHE A 362 3.71 12.22 20.66
N GLU A 363 3.45 13.29 19.90
CA GLU A 363 2.11 13.74 19.58
C GLU A 363 2.08 14.52 18.26
N ASP A 364 0.89 14.84 17.80
CA ASP A 364 0.70 15.67 16.62
C ASP A 364 1.16 17.12 16.88
N ALA A 365 2.02 17.66 16.01
CA ALA A 365 2.62 18.98 16.16
C ALA A 365 1.57 20.10 16.26
N ARG A 366 0.45 19.97 15.53
CA ARG A 366 -0.65 20.96 15.58
C ARG A 366 -1.34 20.95 16.96
N THR A 367 -1.55 19.77 17.53
CA THR A 367 -2.13 19.61 18.86
C THR A 367 -1.21 20.20 19.91
N PHE A 368 0.09 19.82 19.86
CA PHE A 368 1.09 20.37 20.78
C PHE A 368 1.12 21.90 20.75
N VAL A 369 1.20 22.51 19.57
CA VAL A 369 1.29 23.99 19.45
C VAL A 369 0.03 24.69 19.98
N LYS A 370 -1.15 24.08 19.86
CA LYS A 370 -2.40 24.64 20.42
C LYS A 370 -2.46 24.62 21.94
N GLU A 371 -1.85 23.60 22.55
CA GLU A 371 -1.92 23.38 24.01
C GLU A 371 -0.70 23.92 24.75
N CYS A 372 0.41 24.13 24.03
CA CYS A 372 1.67 24.57 24.59
C CYS A 372 1.60 26.02 25.11
N LYS A 373 1.89 26.19 26.39
CA LYS A 373 1.99 27.52 27.05
C LYS A 373 3.42 28.03 27.14
N LYS A 374 4.42 27.15 26.89
CA LYS A 374 5.84 27.51 26.91
C LYS A 374 6.14 28.40 25.69
N LYS A 375 6.96 29.42 25.91
CA LYS A 375 7.49 30.28 24.86
C LYS A 375 8.88 29.79 24.48
N TYR A 376 9.22 29.90 23.19
CA TYR A 376 10.49 29.47 22.65
C TYR A 376 11.19 30.63 21.94
N ASP A 377 12.51 30.68 22.07
CA ASP A 377 13.36 31.66 21.38
C ASP A 377 13.56 31.28 19.91
N LEU A 378 13.49 29.98 19.61
CA LEU A 378 13.61 29.43 18.26
C LEU A 378 12.53 28.36 18.02
N ILE A 379 11.84 28.45 16.90
CA ILE A 379 10.95 27.39 16.42
C ILE A 379 11.42 26.94 15.05
N VAL A 380 11.67 25.64 14.92
CA VAL A 380 12.04 25.00 13.65
C VAL A 380 10.89 24.07 13.23
N VAL A 381 10.38 24.25 12.02
CA VAL A 381 9.33 23.40 11.42
C VAL A 381 9.99 22.56 10.33
N ASP A 382 10.14 21.25 10.59
CA ASP A 382 10.78 20.25 9.71
C ASP A 382 9.84 19.01 9.62
N LEU A 383 8.63 19.20 9.04
CA LEU A 383 7.52 18.21 8.99
C LEU A 383 7.46 17.51 7.62
#